data_f3c1fbc4ae43f4a4d8e6aedb1d689432
#
_entry.id   f3c1fbc4ae43f4a4d8e6aedb1d689432
#
_cell.length_a   1.000
_cell.length_b   1.000
_cell.length_c   1.000
_cell.angle_alpha   90.00
_cell.angle_beta   90.00
_cell.angle_gamma   90.00
#
_symmetry.space_group_name_H-M   'P 1'
#
loop_
_entity.id
_entity.type
_entity.pdbx_description
1 polymer ?
#
loop_
_entity_poly.entity_id
_entity_poly.type
_entity_poly.pdbx_seq_one_letter_code
_entity_poly.pdbx_strand_id
1 'polypeptide(L)'
;RHINCGIAEVNMMSVAAGLAATGKTVFASSFAMFASGRAYEQIRNSIGYPHLNVKIGASHAGISVGEDGATHQCNEDFALMRSIPGMVVICPSDDVEACAAVRAAAEYDGPVYLRLGRLAVPVFNDPETYKFEWGKGCVMKEGTDVSIFATGLEVNEALGAAKLLEADGINAEVISIHTIKP
;
A
#
# COMPACT_ATOMS: atom_id res chain seq x y z
N ARG A 1 19.80 10.17 -3.37
CA ARG A 1 20.47 9.76 -4.61
C ARG A 1 19.61 8.72 -5.32
N HIS A 2 19.36 8.88 -6.61
CA HIS A 2 18.64 7.90 -7.45
C HIS A 2 19.63 6.87 -8.01
N ILE A 3 19.23 5.59 -8.02
CA ILE A 3 19.96 4.47 -8.61
C ILE A 3 19.00 3.71 -9.53
N ASN A 4 19.31 3.66 -10.82
CA ASN A 4 18.54 2.87 -11.77
C ASN A 4 19.15 1.47 -11.85
N CYS A 5 18.38 0.45 -11.47
CA CYS A 5 18.80 -0.96 -11.49
C CYS A 5 18.40 -1.69 -12.78
N GLY A 6 17.77 -1.01 -13.73
CA GLY A 6 17.20 -1.61 -14.93
C GLY A 6 15.95 -2.46 -14.60
N ILE A 7 15.52 -3.28 -15.57
CA ILE A 7 14.40 -4.22 -15.38
C ILE A 7 14.96 -5.49 -14.70
N ALA A 8 15.29 -5.36 -13.40
CA ALA A 8 15.95 -6.40 -12.62
C ALA A 8 15.54 -6.33 -11.15
N GLU A 9 14.28 -6.61 -10.82
CA GLU A 9 13.68 -6.41 -9.50
C GLU A 9 14.38 -7.23 -8.42
N VAL A 10 14.81 -8.43 -8.71
CA VAL A 10 15.60 -9.29 -7.78
C VAL A 10 16.90 -8.58 -7.39
N ASN A 11 17.63 -8.05 -8.38
CA ASN A 11 18.85 -7.27 -8.13
C ASN A 11 18.55 -5.96 -7.40
N MET A 12 17.49 -5.25 -7.78
CA MET A 12 17.06 -4.01 -7.13
C MET A 12 16.81 -4.21 -5.64
N MET A 13 16.08 -5.26 -5.25
CA MET A 13 15.80 -5.55 -3.83
C MET A 13 17.08 -5.95 -3.08
N SER A 14 18.01 -6.67 -3.73
CA SER A 14 19.31 -6.99 -3.14
C SER A 14 20.18 -5.75 -2.93
N VAL A 15 20.20 -4.83 -3.90
CA VAL A 15 20.90 -3.53 -3.80
C VAL A 15 20.27 -2.68 -2.69
N ALA A 16 18.93 -2.64 -2.61
CA ALA A 16 18.23 -1.92 -1.56
C ALA A 16 18.56 -2.46 -0.17
N ALA A 17 18.59 -3.78 -0.01
CA ALA A 17 19.00 -4.44 1.24
C ALA A 17 20.45 -4.07 1.63
N GLY A 18 21.39 -4.15 0.69
CA GLY A 18 22.79 -3.79 0.92
C GLY A 18 22.97 -2.33 1.33
N LEU A 19 22.23 -1.40 0.71
CA LEU A 19 22.24 0.01 1.10
C LEU A 19 21.63 0.23 2.49
N ALA A 20 20.51 -0.44 2.80
CA ALA A 20 19.88 -0.33 4.11
C ALA A 20 20.78 -0.92 5.23
N ALA A 21 21.52 -1.97 4.96
CA ALA A 21 22.51 -2.53 5.91
C ALA A 21 23.64 -1.54 6.28
N THR A 22 23.84 -0.45 5.51
CA THR A 22 24.74 0.65 5.87
C THR A 22 24.05 1.75 6.71
N GLY A 23 22.86 1.50 7.24
CA GLY A 23 22.11 2.44 8.08
C GLY A 23 21.31 3.51 7.30
N LYS A 24 21.01 3.27 6.02
CA LYS A 24 20.23 4.20 5.20
C LYS A 24 18.77 3.80 5.14
N THR A 25 17.87 4.79 5.12
CA THR A 25 16.49 4.59 4.69
C THR A 25 16.46 4.49 3.17
N VAL A 26 15.97 3.37 2.63
CA VAL A 26 16.01 3.08 1.18
C VAL A 26 14.59 2.90 0.66
N PHE A 27 14.25 3.62 -0.42
CA PHE A 27 13.03 3.38 -1.19
C PHE A 27 13.39 2.60 -2.46
N ALA A 28 12.69 1.48 -2.70
CA ALA A 28 12.79 0.69 -3.92
C ALA A 28 11.40 0.60 -4.55
N SER A 29 11.28 0.88 -5.87
CA SER A 29 9.98 0.95 -6.52
C SER A 29 9.97 0.22 -7.86
N SER A 30 8.92 -0.56 -8.07
CA SER A 30 8.55 -1.22 -9.32
C SER A 30 7.05 -1.53 -9.31
N PHE A 31 6.53 -2.20 -10.35
CA PHE A 31 5.17 -2.72 -10.33
C PHE A 31 5.02 -3.80 -9.24
N ALA A 32 3.86 -3.85 -8.61
CA ALA A 32 3.59 -4.76 -7.50
C ALA A 32 3.86 -6.23 -7.84
N MET A 33 3.45 -6.68 -9.02
CA MET A 33 3.70 -8.07 -9.45
C MET A 33 5.19 -8.41 -9.49
N PHE A 34 6.01 -7.49 -9.94
CA PHE A 34 7.46 -7.73 -10.09
C PHE A 34 8.22 -7.45 -8.80
N ALA A 35 7.80 -6.48 -8.01
CA ALA A 35 8.36 -6.26 -6.67
C ALA A 35 8.03 -7.43 -5.73
N SER A 36 6.73 -7.70 -5.51
CA SER A 36 6.29 -8.70 -4.53
C SER A 36 6.35 -10.15 -5.02
N GLY A 37 6.07 -10.39 -6.29
CA GLY A 37 6.08 -11.74 -6.86
C GLY A 37 7.47 -12.19 -7.27
N ARG A 38 8.09 -11.50 -8.25
CA ARG A 38 9.40 -11.91 -8.79
C ARG A 38 10.52 -11.83 -7.75
N ALA A 39 10.56 -10.79 -6.92
CA ALA A 39 11.60 -10.57 -5.93
C ALA A 39 11.20 -10.98 -4.50
N TYR A 40 10.18 -11.83 -4.35
CA TYR A 40 9.65 -12.23 -3.04
C TYR A 40 10.72 -12.79 -2.09
N GLU A 41 11.57 -13.67 -2.60
CA GLU A 41 12.62 -14.32 -1.79
C GLU A 41 13.62 -13.27 -1.26
N GLN A 42 14.05 -12.32 -2.09
CA GLN A 42 14.97 -11.26 -1.69
C GLN A 42 14.32 -10.33 -0.65
N ILE A 43 13.05 -10.00 -0.82
CA ILE A 43 12.31 -9.22 0.18
C ILE A 43 12.22 -9.99 1.49
N ARG A 44 11.86 -11.28 1.44
CA ARG A 44 11.73 -12.12 2.64
C ARG A 44 13.04 -12.29 3.39
N ASN A 45 14.10 -12.71 2.69
CA ASN A 45 15.35 -13.13 3.31
C ASN A 45 16.36 -11.98 3.47
N SER A 46 16.41 -11.05 2.51
CA SER A 46 17.42 -9.99 2.54
C SER A 46 16.90 -8.69 3.17
N ILE A 47 15.58 -8.49 3.26
CA ILE A 47 14.98 -7.27 3.83
C ILE A 47 14.20 -7.60 5.11
N GLY A 48 13.22 -8.51 5.02
CA GLY A 48 12.32 -8.82 6.14
C GLY A 48 13.01 -9.52 7.28
N TYR A 49 13.76 -10.62 7.00
CA TYR A 49 14.42 -11.40 8.04
C TYR A 49 15.42 -10.59 8.89
N PRO A 50 16.32 -9.78 8.30
CA PRO A 50 17.20 -8.89 9.07
C PRO A 50 16.53 -7.58 9.49
N HIS A 51 15.24 -7.38 9.22
CA HIS A 51 14.45 -6.19 9.56
C HIS A 51 15.07 -4.88 9.06
N LEU A 52 15.53 -4.86 7.80
CA LEU A 52 16.20 -3.70 7.21
C LEU A 52 15.22 -2.56 6.84
N ASN A 53 15.70 -1.35 6.95
CA ASN A 53 14.94 -0.13 6.67
C ASN A 53 14.75 0.13 5.17
N VAL A 54 13.96 -0.73 4.51
CA VAL A 54 13.62 -0.64 3.10
C VAL A 54 12.11 -0.39 2.93
N LYS A 55 11.77 0.63 2.15
CA LYS A 55 10.39 0.99 1.76
C LYS A 55 10.16 0.55 0.32
N ILE A 56 9.25 -0.39 0.13
CA ILE A 56 8.93 -0.96 -1.17
C ILE A 56 7.70 -0.24 -1.70
N GLY A 57 7.90 0.69 -2.64
CA GLY A 57 6.81 1.38 -3.35
C GLY A 57 6.34 0.55 -4.53
N ALA A 58 5.25 -0.18 -4.35
CA ALA A 58 4.73 -1.14 -5.32
C ALA A 58 3.49 -0.57 -6.01
N SER A 59 3.64 -0.10 -7.24
CA SER A 59 2.55 0.45 -8.04
C SER A 59 1.84 -0.63 -8.88
N HIS A 60 0.71 -0.28 -9.50
CA HIS A 60 -0.04 -1.17 -10.39
C HIS A 60 -0.53 -2.46 -9.71
N ALA A 61 -0.86 -2.38 -8.42
CA ALA A 61 -1.38 -3.51 -7.66
C ALA A 61 -2.86 -3.78 -7.98
N GLY A 62 -3.28 -5.03 -7.78
CA GLY A 62 -4.66 -5.47 -8.00
C GLY A 62 -4.96 -5.76 -9.47
N ILE A 63 -6.26 -5.72 -9.83
CA ILE A 63 -6.76 -6.07 -11.16
C ILE A 63 -6.92 -4.87 -12.09
N SER A 64 -6.82 -3.65 -11.58
CA SER A 64 -7.11 -2.40 -12.31
C SER A 64 -5.92 -1.88 -13.14
N VAL A 65 -5.06 -2.75 -13.63
CA VAL A 65 -3.83 -2.41 -14.38
C VAL A 65 -4.13 -1.90 -15.80
N GLY A 66 -5.28 -2.25 -16.37
CA GLY A 66 -5.71 -1.83 -17.69
C GLY A 66 -5.04 -2.65 -18.80
N GLU A 67 -4.52 -1.97 -19.82
CA GLU A 67 -3.98 -2.55 -21.04
C GLU A 67 -2.74 -3.42 -20.86
N ASP A 68 -2.02 -3.32 -19.75
CA ASP A 68 -0.91 -4.22 -19.44
C ASP A 68 -1.36 -5.69 -19.24
N GLY A 69 -2.63 -5.87 -18.89
CA GLY A 69 -3.31 -7.16 -18.85
C GLY A 69 -2.90 -8.08 -17.70
N ALA A 70 -3.35 -9.32 -17.78
CA ALA A 70 -3.30 -10.31 -16.69
C ALA A 70 -1.88 -10.62 -16.20
N THR A 71 -0.85 -10.49 -17.03
CA THR A 71 0.55 -10.75 -16.65
C THR A 71 1.11 -9.70 -15.70
N HIS A 72 0.48 -8.55 -15.62
CA HIS A 72 0.88 -7.41 -14.78
C HIS A 72 -0.05 -7.21 -13.58
N GLN A 73 -1.25 -7.82 -13.60
CA GLN A 73 -2.15 -7.81 -12.45
C GLN A 73 -1.49 -8.51 -11.25
N CYS A 74 -1.64 -7.93 -10.07
CA CYS A 74 -1.09 -8.48 -8.84
C CYS A 74 -2.16 -8.59 -7.77
N ASN A 75 -2.70 -9.80 -7.62
CA ASN A 75 -3.74 -10.11 -6.64
C ASN A 75 -3.16 -10.72 -5.36
N GLU A 76 -1.91 -11.18 -5.41
CA GLU A 76 -1.23 -11.97 -4.39
C GLU A 76 -0.39 -11.14 -3.42
N ASP A 77 -0.11 -9.89 -3.74
CA ASP A 77 0.85 -9.04 -3.03
C ASP A 77 0.52 -8.87 -1.54
N PHE A 78 -0.74 -8.69 -1.19
CA PHE A 78 -1.16 -8.65 0.21
C PHE A 78 -0.82 -9.94 0.95
N ALA A 79 -1.13 -11.10 0.36
CA ALA A 79 -0.85 -12.40 0.97
C ALA A 79 0.65 -12.61 1.15
N LEU A 80 1.44 -12.33 0.11
CA LEU A 80 2.90 -12.46 0.09
C LEU A 80 3.55 -11.56 1.14
N MET A 81 3.22 -10.27 1.15
CA MET A 81 3.86 -9.33 2.06
C MET A 81 3.39 -9.49 3.51
N ARG A 82 2.13 -9.86 3.73
CA ARG A 82 1.63 -10.16 5.07
C ARG A 82 2.28 -11.40 5.69
N SER A 83 2.72 -12.36 4.89
CA SER A 83 3.39 -13.58 5.38
C SER A 83 4.80 -13.33 5.92
N ILE A 84 5.44 -12.22 5.56
CA ILE A 84 6.80 -11.89 6.02
C ILE A 84 6.75 -11.29 7.44
N PRO A 85 7.36 -11.92 8.46
CA PRO A 85 7.39 -11.35 9.81
C PRO A 85 8.00 -9.95 9.85
N GLY A 86 7.43 -9.04 10.62
CA GLY A 86 7.92 -7.67 10.76
C GLY A 86 7.68 -6.74 9.56
N MET A 87 7.22 -7.25 8.43
CA MET A 87 6.82 -6.40 7.29
C MET A 87 5.56 -5.63 7.63
N VAL A 88 5.61 -4.32 7.49
CA VAL A 88 4.42 -3.45 7.52
C VAL A 88 3.82 -3.37 6.13
N VAL A 89 2.49 -3.41 6.01
CA VAL A 89 1.78 -3.35 4.73
C VAL A 89 0.75 -2.24 4.77
N ILE A 90 0.87 -1.28 3.86
CA ILE A 90 0.00 -0.11 3.76
C ILE A 90 -0.60 -0.05 2.36
N CYS A 91 -1.88 0.31 2.28
CA CYS A 91 -2.61 0.55 1.04
C CYS A 91 -3.43 1.84 1.17
N PRO A 92 -2.86 3.00 0.82
CA PRO A 92 -3.55 4.28 0.91
C PRO A 92 -4.68 4.39 -0.11
N SER A 93 -5.69 5.19 0.23
CA SER A 93 -6.94 5.32 -0.51
C SER A 93 -6.96 6.47 -1.52
N ASP A 94 -6.22 7.55 -1.23
CA ASP A 94 -6.09 8.71 -2.12
C ASP A 94 -4.69 9.34 -2.04
N ASP A 95 -4.47 10.45 -2.75
CA ASP A 95 -3.18 11.14 -2.80
C ASP A 95 -2.74 11.71 -1.44
N VAL A 96 -3.68 12.27 -0.69
CA VAL A 96 -3.40 12.85 0.65
C VAL A 96 -2.92 11.77 1.61
N GLU A 97 -3.64 10.65 1.67
CA GLU A 97 -3.26 9.50 2.49
C GLU A 97 -1.95 8.87 2.01
N ALA A 98 -1.74 8.78 0.68
CA ALA A 98 -0.50 8.25 0.11
C ALA A 98 0.71 9.12 0.48
N CYS A 99 0.59 10.45 0.39
CA CYS A 99 1.65 11.37 0.80
C CYS A 99 1.98 11.26 2.30
N ALA A 100 0.96 11.15 3.14
CA ALA A 100 1.12 10.98 4.58
C ALA A 100 1.75 9.61 4.93
N ALA A 101 1.30 8.53 4.27
CA ALA A 101 1.84 7.18 4.43
C ALA A 101 3.32 7.10 4.03
N VAL A 102 3.72 7.75 2.92
CA VAL A 102 5.14 7.79 2.49
C VAL A 102 6.01 8.52 3.52
N ARG A 103 5.54 9.63 4.08
CA ARG A 103 6.28 10.36 5.14
C ARG A 103 6.40 9.51 6.40
N ALA A 104 5.29 8.91 6.86
CA ALA A 104 5.30 8.02 8.01
C ALA A 104 6.21 6.80 7.79
N ALA A 105 6.19 6.21 6.59
CA ALA A 105 7.10 5.14 6.23
C ALA A 105 8.58 5.55 6.26
N ALA A 106 8.91 6.79 5.84
CA ALA A 106 10.29 7.29 5.88
C ALA A 106 10.84 7.38 7.32
N GLU A 107 9.97 7.67 8.28
CA GLU A 107 10.31 7.80 9.71
C GLU A 107 10.32 6.45 10.45
N TYR A 108 9.59 5.45 9.94
CA TYR A 108 9.53 4.12 10.55
C TYR A 108 10.84 3.36 10.32
N ASP A 109 11.42 2.77 11.36
CA ASP A 109 12.61 1.94 11.26
C ASP A 109 12.21 0.48 11.03
N GLY A 110 12.38 0.00 9.82
CA GLY A 110 12.01 -1.35 9.41
C GLY A 110 11.40 -1.43 8.01
N PRO A 111 11.06 -2.64 7.55
CA PRO A 111 10.54 -2.85 6.20
C PRO A 111 9.07 -2.45 6.09
N VAL A 112 8.75 -1.68 5.04
CA VAL A 112 7.38 -1.25 4.72
C VAL A 112 7.08 -1.55 3.25
N TYR A 113 5.94 -2.15 2.99
CA TYR A 113 5.37 -2.33 1.67
C TYR A 113 4.23 -1.32 1.47
N LEU A 114 4.42 -0.38 0.55
CA LEU A 114 3.46 0.64 0.15
C LEU A 114 2.78 0.18 -1.14
N ARG A 115 1.53 -0.24 -1.02
CA ARG A 115 0.72 -0.72 -2.15
C ARG A 115 -0.01 0.44 -2.80
N LEU A 116 0.25 0.66 -4.08
CA LEU A 116 -0.35 1.74 -4.86
C LEU A 116 -1.07 1.16 -6.08
N GLY A 117 -2.23 1.73 -6.39
CA GLY A 117 -2.97 1.43 -7.61
C GLY A 117 -2.37 2.10 -8.85
N ARG A 118 -2.92 1.79 -10.03
CA ARG A 118 -2.62 2.49 -11.28
C ARG A 118 -3.62 3.61 -11.57
N LEU A 119 -4.89 3.39 -11.26
CA LEU A 119 -5.97 4.33 -11.57
C LEU A 119 -5.87 5.58 -10.70
N ALA A 120 -6.16 6.72 -11.29
CA ALA A 120 -6.44 7.93 -10.54
C ALA A 120 -7.75 7.76 -9.77
N VAL A 121 -7.75 8.18 -8.51
CA VAL A 121 -8.94 8.22 -7.66
C VAL A 121 -9.22 9.66 -7.25
N PRO A 122 -10.47 10.01 -6.94
CA PRO A 122 -10.78 11.32 -6.37
C PRO A 122 -10.05 11.51 -5.04
N VAL A 123 -9.62 12.74 -4.76
CA VAL A 123 -9.11 13.13 -3.45
C VAL A 123 -10.30 13.46 -2.56
N PHE A 124 -10.46 12.74 -1.47
CA PHE A 124 -11.56 12.93 -0.52
C PHE A 124 -11.07 13.18 0.92
N ASN A 125 -9.82 12.91 1.23
CA ASN A 125 -9.20 13.35 2.46
C ASN A 125 -8.77 14.83 2.37
N ASP A 126 -8.96 15.57 3.46
CA ASP A 126 -8.53 16.97 3.53
C ASP A 126 -7.05 17.04 3.92
N PRO A 127 -6.18 17.62 3.09
CA PRO A 127 -4.75 17.70 3.36
C PRO A 127 -4.38 18.53 4.58
N GLU A 128 -5.26 19.44 5.05
CA GLU A 128 -5.01 20.28 6.23
C GLU A 128 -5.31 19.55 7.53
N THR A 129 -6.24 18.60 7.50
CA THR A 129 -6.73 17.94 8.73
C THR A 129 -6.36 16.47 8.82
N TYR A 130 -6.04 15.82 7.69
CA TYR A 130 -5.72 14.40 7.64
C TYR A 130 -4.47 14.06 8.47
N LYS A 131 -4.58 13.02 9.31
CA LYS A 131 -3.47 12.49 10.10
C LYS A 131 -3.34 10.99 9.88
N PHE A 132 -2.18 10.57 9.45
CA PHE A 132 -1.87 9.15 9.32
C PHE A 132 -1.54 8.56 10.71
N GLU A 133 -2.26 7.52 11.10
CA GLU A 133 -2.00 6.81 12.35
C GLU A 133 -1.82 5.31 12.08
N TRP A 134 -0.66 4.79 12.43
CA TRP A 134 -0.33 3.38 12.25
C TRP A 134 -1.35 2.45 12.89
N GLY A 135 -1.81 1.44 12.13
CA GLY A 135 -2.70 0.39 12.65
C GLY A 135 -4.13 0.83 12.92
N LYS A 136 -4.51 2.05 12.58
CA LYS A 136 -5.87 2.55 12.76
C LYS A 136 -6.59 2.69 11.43
N GLY A 137 -7.91 2.37 11.44
CA GLY A 137 -8.80 2.72 10.36
C GLY A 137 -9.34 4.14 10.52
N CYS A 138 -9.74 4.76 9.40
CA CYS A 138 -10.35 6.08 9.37
C CYS A 138 -11.83 5.94 9.04
N VAL A 139 -12.74 6.48 9.89
CA VAL A 139 -14.16 6.55 9.56
C VAL A 139 -14.34 7.66 8.51
N MET A 140 -14.74 7.25 7.31
CA MET A 140 -14.96 8.14 6.17
C MET A 140 -16.41 8.62 6.10
N LYS A 141 -17.36 7.82 6.59
CA LYS A 141 -18.78 8.13 6.73
C LYS A 141 -19.33 7.36 7.92
N GLU A 142 -19.99 8.06 8.81
CA GLU A 142 -20.73 7.44 9.92
C GLU A 142 -22.00 6.74 9.40
N GLY A 143 -22.42 5.66 10.06
CA GLY A 143 -23.62 4.90 9.77
C GLY A 143 -24.03 3.98 10.92
N THR A 144 -25.23 3.43 10.87
CA THR A 144 -25.82 2.64 11.98
C THR A 144 -26.30 1.25 11.58
N ASP A 145 -26.50 1.00 10.28
CA ASP A 145 -27.17 -0.22 9.83
C ASP A 145 -26.18 -1.28 9.34
N VAL A 146 -25.09 -0.84 8.68
CA VAL A 146 -24.05 -1.73 8.15
C VAL A 146 -22.71 -0.98 8.09
N SER A 147 -21.59 -1.68 8.37
CA SER A 147 -20.24 -1.12 8.22
C SER A 147 -19.56 -1.74 7.00
N ILE A 148 -19.02 -0.89 6.12
CA ILE A 148 -18.25 -1.27 4.94
C ILE A 148 -16.77 -0.97 5.22
N PHE A 149 -15.95 -2.02 5.31
CA PHE A 149 -14.49 -1.89 5.44
C PHE A 149 -13.87 -1.96 4.05
N ALA A 150 -13.13 -0.92 3.69
CA ALA A 150 -12.49 -0.80 2.38
C ALA A 150 -11.03 -0.39 2.50
N THR A 151 -10.23 -0.63 1.47
CA THR A 151 -8.82 -0.22 1.41
C THR A 151 -8.43 0.20 0.00
N GLY A 152 -7.47 1.12 -0.10
CA GLY A 152 -6.99 1.62 -1.38
C GLY A 152 -8.12 2.24 -2.21
N LEU A 153 -8.11 1.99 -3.51
CA LEU A 153 -9.12 2.57 -4.44
C LEU A 153 -10.57 2.16 -4.12
N GLU A 154 -10.77 1.02 -3.46
CA GLU A 154 -12.11 0.53 -3.08
C GLU A 154 -12.79 1.42 -2.02
N VAL A 155 -12.07 2.31 -1.35
CA VAL A 155 -12.67 3.29 -0.42
C VAL A 155 -13.59 4.25 -1.18
N ASN A 156 -13.19 4.71 -2.37
CA ASN A 156 -14.06 5.53 -3.22
C ASN A 156 -15.32 4.79 -3.63
N GLU A 157 -15.19 3.52 -4.02
CA GLU A 157 -16.33 2.69 -4.42
C GLU A 157 -17.27 2.42 -3.23
N ALA A 158 -16.72 2.21 -2.03
CA ALA A 158 -17.49 2.05 -0.81
C ALA A 158 -18.29 3.32 -0.45
N LEU A 159 -17.69 4.51 -0.62
CA LEU A 159 -18.40 5.79 -0.44
C LEU A 159 -19.54 5.97 -1.47
N GLY A 160 -19.30 5.53 -2.71
CA GLY A 160 -20.33 5.49 -3.75
C GLY A 160 -21.47 4.53 -3.40
N ALA A 161 -21.13 3.32 -2.94
CA ALA A 161 -22.11 2.32 -2.51
C ALA A 161 -22.95 2.81 -1.32
N ALA A 162 -22.32 3.48 -0.34
CA ALA A 162 -23.04 4.05 0.81
C ALA A 162 -24.08 5.10 0.41
N LYS A 163 -23.81 5.90 -0.62
CA LYS A 163 -24.79 6.84 -1.16
C LYS A 163 -25.98 6.15 -1.85
N LEU A 164 -25.74 5.03 -2.54
CA LEU A 164 -26.81 4.23 -3.14
C LEU A 164 -27.67 3.57 -2.07
N LEU A 165 -27.07 3.02 -1.04
CA LEU A 165 -27.78 2.42 0.10
C LEU A 165 -28.63 3.43 0.85
N GLU A 166 -28.16 4.67 0.99
CA GLU A 166 -28.90 5.74 1.64
C GLU A 166 -30.21 6.07 0.91
N ALA A 167 -30.21 5.97 -0.43
CA ALA A 167 -31.42 6.13 -1.23
C ALA A 167 -32.47 5.04 -0.97
N ASP A 168 -32.03 3.86 -0.52
CA ASP A 168 -32.87 2.73 -0.11
C ASP A 168 -33.19 2.74 1.40
N GLY A 169 -32.81 3.80 2.12
CA GLY A 169 -33.05 3.96 3.55
C GLY A 169 -32.08 3.20 4.46
N ILE A 170 -30.95 2.73 3.93
CA ILE A 170 -29.92 2.02 4.68
C ILE A 170 -28.76 2.98 4.98
N ASN A 171 -28.49 3.23 6.26
CA ASN A 171 -27.43 4.13 6.70
C ASN A 171 -26.11 3.36 6.91
N ALA A 172 -25.28 3.33 5.88
CA ALA A 172 -24.01 2.62 5.89
C ALA A 172 -22.86 3.47 6.45
N GLU A 173 -22.10 2.88 7.37
CA GLU A 173 -20.78 3.37 7.79
C GLU A 173 -19.71 2.94 6.77
N VAL A 174 -18.74 3.80 6.48
CA VAL A 174 -17.57 3.46 5.62
C VAL A 174 -16.29 3.69 6.40
N ILE A 175 -15.45 2.65 6.50
CA ILE A 175 -14.18 2.69 7.22
C ILE A 175 -13.04 2.36 6.24
N SER A 176 -12.12 3.31 6.07
CA SER A 176 -10.86 3.08 5.34
C SER A 176 -9.87 2.34 6.22
N ILE A 177 -9.35 1.21 5.75
CA ILE A 177 -8.29 0.44 6.40
C ILE A 177 -7.02 0.58 5.58
N HIS A 178 -6.23 1.59 5.85
CA HIS A 178 -4.97 1.82 5.14
C HIS A 178 -3.83 0.93 5.63
N THR A 179 -3.82 0.53 6.90
CA THR A 179 -2.80 -0.39 7.45
C THR A 179 -3.34 -1.80 7.44
N ILE A 180 -2.82 -2.61 6.51
CA ILE A 180 -3.26 -4.03 6.35
C ILE A 180 -2.50 -4.94 7.31
N LYS A 181 -1.31 -4.50 7.74
CA LYS A 181 -0.46 -5.14 8.73
C LYS A 181 0.42 -4.08 9.38
N PRO A 182 0.60 -4.02 10.71
CA PRO A 182 0.40 -5.05 11.73
C PRO A 182 -1.01 -5.46 11.93
#